data_53cbb3f60db9c65242c4df5c8552a857
#
_entry.id   53cbb3f60db9c65242c4df5c8552a857
#
_cell.length_a   1.000
_cell.length_b   1.000
_cell.length_c   1.000
_cell.angle_alpha   90.00
_cell.angle_beta   90.00
_cell.angle_gamma   90.00
#
_symmetry.space_group_name_H-M   'P 1'
#
loop_
_entity.id
_entity.type
_entity.pdbx_description
1 polymer ?
#
loop_
_entity_poly.entity_id
_entity_poly.type
_entity_poly.pdbx_seq_one_letter_code
_entity_poly.pdbx_strand_id
1 'polypeptide(L)'
;MSSQSKVLVTGASGLLGGAVAQMLLDTGYAVRTFQRRPAADQVESVQGSVTDTEAVARAVAGVDAVIHLAAKVSFTGLWSEFAATNIDGTGNLLAAARHAGVRDFVFVSSPSVAHFGSSIVGSPAGIADPERARGNYARSKAAAELLALAEDSAAFRVAAIRPHIVWGPGDTQLVERVIERARARRLPFLDHGTALIDTTYIDNAAAAIVRGLERMDHAHGQALVITNGQPRPIAELIAGICVAAGVPEPGWSVPGWLARGAGSGIEKAWTAAGARGWVHDEPPMTRFLAEQLSTAHWFDQRHTHQVLDWVPQVGVAEGMERLAAYYGQSGQRRVSPVT
;
A
#
# COMPACT_ATOMS: atom_id res chain seq x y z
N MET A 1 -11.06 35.74 -0.88
CA MET A 1 -10.39 34.60 -0.25
C MET A 1 -10.69 33.39 -1.13
N SER A 2 -9.72 32.86 -1.88
CA SER A 2 -9.94 31.61 -2.63
C SER A 2 -10.18 30.52 -1.59
N SER A 3 -11.28 29.78 -1.69
CA SER A 3 -11.54 28.65 -0.79
C SER A 3 -10.39 27.65 -0.95
N GLN A 4 -9.81 27.26 0.16
CA GLN A 4 -8.78 26.23 0.20
C GLN A 4 -9.36 24.93 -0.39
N SER A 5 -8.69 24.33 -1.38
CA SER A 5 -9.18 23.11 -2.02
C SER A 5 -9.28 21.98 -0.99
N LYS A 6 -10.46 21.34 -0.95
CA LYS A 6 -10.76 20.28 0.03
C LYS A 6 -10.60 18.90 -0.59
N VAL A 7 -9.78 18.06 0.01
CA VAL A 7 -9.48 16.70 -0.45
C VAL A 7 -10.05 15.67 0.53
N LEU A 8 -10.82 14.72 0.01
CA LEU A 8 -11.22 13.53 0.75
C LEU A 8 -10.13 12.47 0.68
N VAL A 9 -9.64 12.01 1.83
CA VAL A 9 -8.72 10.88 1.94
C VAL A 9 -9.44 9.70 2.57
N THR A 10 -9.63 8.62 1.82
CA THR A 10 -10.20 7.40 2.39
C THR A 10 -9.10 6.48 2.93
N GLY A 11 -9.37 5.77 4.01
CA GLY A 11 -8.37 4.87 4.61
C GLY A 11 -7.25 5.59 5.38
N ALA A 12 -7.47 6.82 5.81
CA ALA A 12 -6.50 7.63 6.56
C ALA A 12 -6.10 7.03 7.92
N SER A 13 -6.83 6.05 8.45
CA SER A 13 -6.42 5.29 9.65
C SER A 13 -5.29 4.28 9.39
N GLY A 14 -4.93 4.02 8.14
CA GLY A 14 -3.76 3.22 7.75
C GLY A 14 -2.49 4.07 7.66
N LEU A 15 -1.32 3.42 7.68
CA LEU A 15 -0.03 4.08 7.65
C LEU A 15 0.10 5.06 6.47
N LEU A 16 -0.07 4.57 5.24
CA LEU A 16 0.06 5.40 4.03
C LEU A 16 -1.03 6.46 3.94
N GLY A 17 -2.28 6.11 4.29
CA GLY A 17 -3.38 7.07 4.26
C GLY A 17 -3.21 8.22 5.28
N GLY A 18 -2.68 7.91 6.46
CA GLY A 18 -2.31 8.93 7.46
C GLY A 18 -1.19 9.85 6.96
N ALA A 19 -0.15 9.29 6.35
CA ALA A 19 0.95 10.06 5.78
C ALA A 19 0.49 10.98 4.64
N VAL A 20 -0.40 10.50 3.76
CA VAL A 20 -1.01 11.30 2.69
C VAL A 20 -1.86 12.44 3.26
N ALA A 21 -2.70 12.14 4.26
CA ALA A 21 -3.54 13.16 4.89
C ALA A 21 -2.69 14.26 5.56
N GLN A 22 -1.62 13.87 6.27
CA GLN A 22 -0.70 14.82 6.89
C GLN A 22 0.02 15.68 5.83
N MET A 23 0.52 15.08 4.77
CA MET A 23 1.21 15.80 3.71
C MET A 23 0.29 16.81 2.99
N LEU A 24 -0.97 16.46 2.77
CA LEU A 24 -1.96 17.40 2.24
C LEU A 24 -2.17 18.61 3.17
N LEU A 25 -2.26 18.37 4.48
CA LEU A 25 -2.36 19.46 5.47
C LEU A 25 -1.12 20.35 5.42
N ASP A 26 0.08 19.76 5.41
CA ASP A 26 1.36 20.48 5.38
C ASP A 26 1.53 21.30 4.09
N THR A 27 0.91 20.87 2.99
CA THR A 27 0.91 21.60 1.71
C THR A 27 -0.27 22.55 1.55
N GLY A 28 -1.10 22.71 2.59
CA GLY A 28 -2.13 23.75 2.66
C GLY A 28 -3.49 23.34 2.11
N TYR A 29 -3.78 22.06 1.91
CA TYR A 29 -5.12 21.59 1.59
C TYR A 29 -6.01 21.50 2.83
N ALA A 30 -7.33 21.71 2.65
CA ALA A 30 -8.30 21.26 3.63
C ALA A 30 -8.50 19.74 3.44
N VAL A 31 -8.42 18.96 4.53
CA VAL A 31 -8.52 17.51 4.46
C VAL A 31 -9.78 17.04 5.18
N ARG A 32 -10.55 16.18 4.52
CA ARG A 32 -11.57 15.34 5.13
C ARG A 32 -11.12 13.89 5.05
N THR A 33 -11.27 13.14 6.14
CA THR A 33 -10.97 11.70 6.18
C THR A 33 -12.25 10.88 6.16
N PHE A 34 -12.20 9.70 5.53
CA PHE A 34 -13.31 8.74 5.53
C PHE A 34 -12.80 7.34 5.84
N GLN A 35 -13.26 6.78 6.95
CA GLN A 35 -12.76 5.51 7.48
C GLN A 35 -13.71 4.89 8.51
N ARG A 36 -13.53 3.59 8.77
CA ARG A 36 -14.36 2.85 9.73
C ARG A 36 -14.06 3.17 11.20
N ARG A 37 -12.83 3.57 11.53
CA ARG A 37 -12.41 3.95 12.89
C ARG A 37 -12.39 5.47 13.00
N PRO A 38 -12.62 6.03 14.20
CA PRO A 38 -12.48 7.47 14.40
C PRO A 38 -11.08 7.94 13.99
N ALA A 39 -10.99 9.16 13.43
CA ALA A 39 -9.73 9.84 13.19
C ALA A 39 -9.24 10.54 14.48
N ALA A 40 -7.98 11.00 14.47
CA ALA A 40 -7.50 11.95 15.48
C ALA A 40 -8.29 13.27 15.40
N ASP A 41 -8.48 13.94 16.54
CA ASP A 41 -9.42 15.06 16.75
C ASP A 41 -9.17 16.34 15.93
N GLN A 42 -8.15 16.40 15.09
CA GLN A 42 -7.74 17.64 14.40
C GLN A 42 -8.17 17.74 12.92
N VAL A 43 -8.83 16.72 12.36
CA VAL A 43 -9.21 16.67 10.94
C VAL A 43 -10.69 16.38 10.81
N GLU A 44 -11.36 17.08 9.89
CA GLU A 44 -12.75 16.76 9.54
C GLU A 44 -12.86 15.29 9.16
N SER A 45 -13.70 14.52 9.85
CA SER A 45 -13.78 13.07 9.66
C SER A 45 -15.24 12.62 9.50
N VAL A 46 -15.46 11.77 8.50
CA VAL A 46 -16.69 11.02 8.33
C VAL A 46 -16.41 9.56 8.65
N GLN A 47 -17.12 9.01 9.60
CA GLN A 47 -17.01 7.59 9.93
C GLN A 47 -17.98 6.77 9.08
N GLY A 48 -17.47 5.69 8.46
CA GLY A 48 -18.28 4.79 7.64
C GLY A 48 -17.45 3.79 6.85
N SER A 49 -18.13 2.94 6.11
CA SER A 49 -17.55 1.98 5.18
C SER A 49 -17.75 2.44 3.74
N VAL A 50 -16.81 2.17 2.85
CA VAL A 50 -16.97 2.38 1.40
C VAL A 50 -18.11 1.53 0.79
N THR A 51 -18.58 0.52 1.53
CA THR A 51 -19.74 -0.31 1.15
C THR A 51 -21.09 0.30 1.59
N ASP A 52 -21.06 1.38 2.36
CA ASP A 52 -22.23 2.14 2.80
C ASP A 52 -22.39 3.38 1.91
N THR A 53 -23.33 3.32 0.98
CA THR A 53 -23.54 4.38 -0.02
C THR A 53 -23.97 5.70 0.60
N GLU A 54 -24.71 5.70 1.71
CA GLU A 54 -25.12 6.92 2.41
C GLU A 54 -23.91 7.58 3.10
N ALA A 55 -23.06 6.78 3.77
CA ALA A 55 -21.84 7.29 4.37
C ALA A 55 -20.87 7.83 3.32
N VAL A 56 -20.75 7.15 2.17
CA VAL A 56 -19.95 7.59 1.03
C VAL A 56 -20.48 8.93 0.50
N ALA A 57 -21.79 9.08 0.31
CA ALA A 57 -22.39 10.34 -0.16
C ALA A 57 -22.11 11.50 0.82
N ARG A 58 -22.21 11.26 2.13
CA ARG A 58 -21.83 12.28 3.14
C ARG A 58 -20.34 12.62 3.07
N ALA A 59 -19.49 11.63 2.83
CA ALA A 59 -18.04 11.85 2.78
C ALA A 59 -17.61 12.72 1.60
N VAL A 60 -18.19 12.54 0.41
CA VAL A 60 -17.82 13.27 -0.80
C VAL A 60 -18.51 14.65 -0.92
N ALA A 61 -19.50 14.96 -0.09
CA ALA A 61 -20.23 16.21 -0.19
C ALA A 61 -19.32 17.44 0.03
N GLY A 62 -19.21 18.31 -0.99
CA GLY A 62 -18.44 19.56 -0.91
C GLY A 62 -16.92 19.37 -0.85
N VAL A 63 -16.38 18.28 -1.40
CA VAL A 63 -14.95 18.13 -1.63
C VAL A 63 -14.61 18.33 -3.12
N ASP A 64 -13.42 18.84 -3.39
CA ASP A 64 -12.95 19.13 -4.74
C ASP A 64 -12.25 17.92 -5.39
N ALA A 65 -11.62 17.09 -4.55
CA ALA A 65 -10.86 15.93 -5.00
C ALA A 65 -10.96 14.76 -4.01
N VAL A 66 -10.65 13.55 -4.51
CA VAL A 66 -10.61 12.32 -3.71
C VAL A 66 -9.27 11.62 -3.90
N ILE A 67 -8.65 11.19 -2.80
CA ILE A 67 -7.56 10.21 -2.79
C ILE A 67 -8.06 8.95 -2.11
N HIS A 68 -8.21 7.88 -2.88
CA HIS A 68 -8.82 6.63 -2.43
C HIS A 68 -7.78 5.58 -2.08
N LEU A 69 -7.50 5.41 -0.75
CA LEU A 69 -6.60 4.40 -0.23
C LEU A 69 -7.34 3.26 0.51
N ALA A 70 -8.61 3.45 0.85
CA ALA A 70 -9.35 2.42 1.58
C ALA A 70 -9.43 1.13 0.77
N ALA A 71 -8.93 0.04 1.32
CA ALA A 71 -8.98 -1.28 0.73
C ALA A 71 -8.95 -2.37 1.82
N LYS A 72 -9.48 -3.55 1.49
CA LYS A 72 -9.16 -4.77 2.22
C LYS A 72 -7.80 -5.25 1.74
N VAL A 73 -6.79 -5.17 2.62
CA VAL A 73 -5.43 -5.64 2.38
C VAL A 73 -5.22 -6.86 3.27
N SER A 74 -5.11 -8.04 2.69
CA SER A 74 -4.81 -9.29 3.37
C SER A 74 -4.33 -10.33 2.38
N PHE A 75 -3.51 -11.27 2.82
CA PHE A 75 -3.10 -12.41 2.00
C PHE A 75 -4.15 -13.53 1.96
N THR A 76 -5.13 -13.48 2.87
CA THR A 76 -6.20 -14.47 3.00
C THR A 76 -7.56 -13.81 3.19
N GLY A 77 -8.62 -14.58 3.02
CA GLY A 77 -10.01 -14.13 3.19
C GLY A 77 -10.89 -14.52 2.00
N LEU A 78 -12.21 -14.41 2.19
CA LEU A 78 -13.17 -14.75 1.16
C LEU A 78 -13.14 -13.73 0.00
N TRP A 79 -13.29 -14.22 -1.22
CA TRP A 79 -13.38 -13.35 -2.40
C TRP A 79 -14.47 -12.28 -2.26
N SER A 80 -15.63 -12.65 -1.72
CA SER A 80 -16.76 -11.73 -1.51
C SER A 80 -16.40 -10.51 -0.66
N GLU A 81 -15.52 -10.66 0.34
CA GLU A 81 -15.09 -9.55 1.19
C GLU A 81 -14.13 -8.59 0.46
N PHE A 82 -13.27 -9.14 -0.41
CA PHE A 82 -12.40 -8.33 -1.27
C PHE A 82 -13.22 -7.63 -2.35
N ALA A 83 -14.14 -8.33 -3.00
CA ALA A 83 -15.01 -7.75 -4.01
C ALA A 83 -15.86 -6.62 -3.43
N ALA A 84 -16.56 -6.87 -2.32
CA ALA A 84 -17.40 -5.86 -1.68
C ALA A 84 -16.61 -4.60 -1.28
N THR A 85 -15.40 -4.75 -0.70
CA THR A 85 -14.64 -3.58 -0.25
C THR A 85 -13.89 -2.91 -1.39
N ASN A 86 -13.15 -3.69 -2.20
CA ASN A 86 -12.19 -3.12 -3.15
C ASN A 86 -12.83 -2.80 -4.51
N ILE A 87 -13.86 -3.56 -4.94
CA ILE A 87 -14.53 -3.33 -6.23
C ILE A 87 -15.78 -2.50 -6.01
N ASP A 88 -16.76 -3.05 -5.28
CA ASP A 88 -18.06 -2.38 -5.10
C ASP A 88 -17.91 -1.08 -4.32
N GLY A 89 -17.06 -1.08 -3.26
CA GLY A 89 -16.74 0.12 -2.49
C GLY A 89 -16.05 1.20 -3.31
N THR A 90 -15.15 0.84 -4.23
CA THR A 90 -14.55 1.78 -5.19
C THR A 90 -15.61 2.31 -6.15
N GLY A 91 -16.48 1.45 -6.69
CA GLY A 91 -17.60 1.86 -7.57
C GLY A 91 -18.54 2.84 -6.89
N ASN A 92 -18.92 2.57 -5.62
CA ASN A 92 -19.76 3.47 -4.83
C ASN A 92 -19.12 4.86 -4.70
N LEU A 93 -17.80 4.88 -4.40
CA LEU A 93 -17.08 6.14 -4.20
C LEU A 93 -16.93 6.93 -5.51
N LEU A 94 -16.62 6.26 -6.63
CA LEU A 94 -16.54 6.88 -7.96
C LEU A 94 -17.87 7.50 -8.36
N ALA A 95 -18.97 6.73 -8.25
CA ALA A 95 -20.30 7.20 -8.58
C ALA A 95 -20.73 8.40 -7.73
N ALA A 96 -20.51 8.35 -6.42
CA ALA A 96 -20.84 9.44 -5.51
C ALA A 96 -19.98 10.68 -5.74
N ALA A 97 -18.65 10.50 -5.96
CA ALA A 97 -17.73 11.59 -6.24
C ALA A 97 -18.14 12.33 -7.53
N ARG A 98 -18.42 11.59 -8.61
CA ARG A 98 -18.89 12.16 -9.88
C ARG A 98 -20.23 12.88 -9.72
N HIS A 99 -21.19 12.31 -8.98
CA HIS A 99 -22.48 12.95 -8.71
C HIS A 99 -22.34 14.24 -7.89
N ALA A 100 -21.39 14.28 -6.95
CA ALA A 100 -21.08 15.45 -6.12
C ALA A 100 -20.29 16.54 -6.85
N GLY A 101 -19.89 16.33 -8.11
CA GLY A 101 -19.13 17.29 -8.91
C GLY A 101 -17.62 17.31 -8.57
N VAL A 102 -17.11 16.27 -7.93
CA VAL A 102 -15.67 16.09 -7.73
C VAL A 102 -14.98 16.03 -9.09
N ARG A 103 -13.87 16.75 -9.22
CA ARG A 103 -13.16 16.83 -10.50
C ARG A 103 -12.03 15.82 -10.62
N ASP A 104 -11.30 15.60 -9.54
CA ASP A 104 -10.06 14.83 -9.53
C ASP A 104 -10.14 13.64 -8.58
N PHE A 105 -9.75 12.46 -9.07
CA PHE A 105 -9.79 11.23 -8.32
C PHE A 105 -8.47 10.45 -8.47
N VAL A 106 -7.72 10.31 -7.38
CA VAL A 106 -6.52 9.49 -7.31
C VAL A 106 -6.88 8.14 -6.71
N PHE A 107 -6.81 7.08 -7.51
CA PHE A 107 -6.96 5.71 -7.04
C PHE A 107 -5.59 5.15 -6.63
N VAL A 108 -5.40 4.85 -5.35
CA VAL A 108 -4.17 4.21 -4.88
C VAL A 108 -4.28 2.71 -5.06
N SER A 109 -3.55 2.20 -6.04
CA SER A 109 -3.51 0.80 -6.45
C SER A 109 -2.26 0.09 -5.91
N SER A 110 -1.77 -0.92 -6.62
CA SER A 110 -0.56 -1.69 -6.29
C SER A 110 0.05 -2.27 -7.55
N PRO A 111 1.38 -2.40 -7.68
CA PRO A 111 2.00 -3.11 -8.80
C PRO A 111 1.59 -4.59 -8.91
N SER A 112 1.09 -5.19 -7.83
CA SER A 112 0.60 -6.58 -7.83
C SER A 112 -0.53 -6.83 -8.82
N VAL A 113 -1.25 -5.79 -9.28
CA VAL A 113 -2.32 -5.88 -10.29
C VAL A 113 -1.81 -6.31 -11.67
N ALA A 114 -0.52 -6.09 -11.94
CA ALA A 114 0.18 -6.46 -13.18
C ALA A 114 1.32 -7.47 -12.94
N HIS A 115 1.35 -8.13 -11.76
CA HIS A 115 2.32 -9.16 -11.42
C HIS A 115 1.70 -10.55 -11.53
N PHE A 116 2.27 -11.39 -12.38
CA PHE A 116 1.71 -12.70 -12.74
C PHE A 116 2.61 -13.89 -12.34
N GLY A 117 3.51 -13.68 -11.36
CA GLY A 117 4.36 -14.71 -10.77
C GLY A 117 5.74 -14.88 -11.42
N SER A 118 6.11 -14.00 -12.36
CA SER A 118 7.46 -13.91 -12.94
C SER A 118 8.16 -12.62 -12.46
N SER A 119 9.49 -12.58 -12.55
CA SER A 119 10.24 -11.36 -12.24
C SER A 119 9.81 -10.19 -13.13
N ILE A 120 9.76 -9.01 -12.54
CA ILE A 120 9.59 -7.72 -13.21
C ILE A 120 10.95 -7.02 -13.14
N VAL A 121 11.54 -6.75 -14.31
CA VAL A 121 12.92 -6.23 -14.40
C VAL A 121 12.92 -4.99 -15.28
N GLY A 122 12.96 -3.80 -14.65
CA GLY A 122 12.99 -2.52 -15.36
C GLY A 122 11.79 -2.26 -16.27
N SER A 123 10.65 -2.84 -15.95
CA SER A 123 9.44 -2.73 -16.78
C SER A 123 8.62 -1.49 -16.39
N PRO A 124 7.83 -0.91 -17.31
CA PRO A 124 6.83 0.09 -16.98
C PRO A 124 5.70 -0.51 -16.12
N ALA A 125 4.71 0.31 -15.78
CA ALA A 125 3.58 -0.06 -14.92
C ALA A 125 2.83 -1.34 -15.32
N GLY A 126 2.81 -1.70 -16.61
CA GLY A 126 2.05 -2.83 -17.14
C GLY A 126 0.53 -2.59 -17.05
N ILE A 127 -0.25 -3.44 -17.70
CA ILE A 127 -1.71 -3.38 -17.68
C ILE A 127 -2.22 -4.25 -16.53
N ALA A 128 -3.17 -3.72 -15.74
CA ALA A 128 -3.84 -4.49 -14.71
C ALA A 128 -4.66 -5.62 -15.34
N ASP A 129 -4.57 -6.82 -14.79
CA ASP A 129 -5.27 -7.99 -15.30
C ASP A 129 -5.85 -8.81 -14.12
N PRO A 130 -7.15 -8.67 -13.83
CA PRO A 130 -7.79 -9.37 -12.73
C PRO A 130 -7.88 -10.90 -12.93
N GLU A 131 -7.75 -11.41 -14.15
CA GLU A 131 -7.79 -12.84 -14.41
C GLU A 131 -6.43 -13.50 -14.12
N ARG A 132 -5.34 -12.79 -14.39
CA ARG A 132 -3.97 -13.29 -14.20
C ARG A 132 -3.37 -12.91 -12.86
N ALA A 133 -3.85 -11.84 -12.21
CA ALA A 133 -3.35 -11.36 -10.93
C ALA A 133 -3.47 -12.44 -9.83
N ARG A 134 -2.45 -12.54 -8.99
CA ARG A 134 -2.29 -13.61 -7.99
C ARG A 134 -2.90 -13.24 -6.64
N GLY A 135 -3.85 -14.08 -6.20
CA GLY A 135 -4.55 -13.91 -4.92
C GLY A 135 -5.70 -12.90 -4.97
N ASN A 136 -6.60 -12.98 -3.99
CA ASN A 136 -7.83 -12.19 -3.96
C ASN A 136 -7.58 -10.68 -3.86
N TYR A 137 -6.52 -10.27 -3.14
CA TYR A 137 -6.14 -8.86 -3.05
C TYR A 137 -5.76 -8.29 -4.42
N ALA A 138 -4.77 -8.88 -5.09
CA ALA A 138 -4.30 -8.37 -6.38
C ALA A 138 -5.40 -8.40 -7.45
N ARG A 139 -6.20 -9.48 -7.50
CA ARG A 139 -7.36 -9.61 -8.40
C ARG A 139 -8.38 -8.50 -8.18
N SER A 140 -8.76 -8.26 -6.93
CA SER A 140 -9.75 -7.23 -6.60
C SER A 140 -9.22 -5.81 -6.85
N LYS A 141 -7.94 -5.55 -6.57
CA LYS A 141 -7.30 -4.27 -6.88
C LYS A 141 -7.17 -4.04 -8.39
N ALA A 142 -6.88 -5.10 -9.17
CA ALA A 142 -6.83 -5.01 -10.63
C ALA A 142 -8.21 -4.66 -11.22
N ALA A 143 -9.27 -5.33 -10.77
CA ALA A 143 -10.64 -5.02 -11.20
C ALA A 143 -11.06 -3.60 -10.81
N ALA A 144 -10.74 -3.17 -9.57
CA ALA A 144 -11.05 -1.82 -9.10
C ALA A 144 -10.27 -0.73 -9.84
N GLU A 145 -9.02 -0.99 -10.22
CA GLU A 145 -8.22 -0.04 -11.01
C GLU A 145 -8.77 0.13 -12.42
N LEU A 146 -9.12 -0.97 -13.09
CA LEU A 146 -9.76 -0.90 -14.40
C LEU A 146 -11.10 -0.15 -14.33
N LEU A 147 -11.91 -0.42 -13.29
CA LEU A 147 -13.14 0.31 -13.03
C LEU A 147 -12.89 1.81 -12.85
N ALA A 148 -11.88 2.18 -12.05
CA ALA A 148 -11.55 3.57 -11.78
C ALA A 148 -11.08 4.31 -13.03
N LEU A 149 -10.13 3.72 -13.77
CA LEU A 149 -9.60 4.32 -15.00
C LEU A 149 -10.64 4.40 -16.13
N ALA A 150 -11.63 3.50 -16.15
CA ALA A 150 -12.72 3.55 -17.13
C ALA A 150 -13.66 4.78 -16.95
N GLU A 151 -13.69 5.38 -15.75
CA GLU A 151 -14.44 6.59 -15.45
C GLU A 151 -13.70 7.88 -15.85
N ASP A 152 -12.44 7.77 -16.30
CA ASP A 152 -11.64 8.95 -16.68
C ASP A 152 -12.25 9.72 -17.84
N SER A 153 -12.33 11.03 -17.68
CA SER A 153 -12.86 11.95 -18.69
C SER A 153 -12.37 13.37 -18.44
N ALA A 154 -12.62 14.29 -19.36
CA ALA A 154 -12.29 15.71 -19.17
C ALA A 154 -13.03 16.35 -17.98
N ALA A 155 -14.21 15.85 -17.61
CA ALA A 155 -15.03 16.38 -16.52
C ALA A 155 -14.75 15.69 -15.16
N PHE A 156 -14.27 14.44 -15.17
CA PHE A 156 -13.92 13.65 -13.98
C PHE A 156 -12.63 12.91 -14.26
N ARG A 157 -11.51 13.47 -13.80
CA ARG A 157 -10.17 12.98 -14.11
C ARG A 157 -9.73 11.94 -13.11
N VAL A 158 -9.29 10.79 -13.58
CA VAL A 158 -8.88 9.66 -12.73
C VAL A 158 -7.45 9.25 -13.04
N ALA A 159 -6.62 9.14 -12.00
CA ALA A 159 -5.27 8.56 -12.11
C ALA A 159 -5.11 7.40 -11.13
N ALA A 160 -4.37 6.37 -11.52
CA ALA A 160 -4.03 5.26 -10.66
C ALA A 160 -2.56 5.35 -10.24
N ILE A 161 -2.28 5.41 -8.94
CA ILE A 161 -0.92 5.41 -8.39
C ILE A 161 -0.67 4.06 -7.71
N ARG A 162 0.44 3.40 -8.05
CA ARG A 162 0.81 2.05 -7.59
C ARG A 162 2.09 2.09 -6.76
N PRO A 163 2.05 2.41 -5.46
CA PRO A 163 3.23 2.30 -4.59
C PRO A 163 3.65 0.84 -4.42
N HIS A 164 4.94 0.57 -4.55
CA HIS A 164 5.49 -0.78 -4.40
C HIS A 164 6.15 -0.96 -3.04
N ILE A 165 5.67 -1.91 -2.26
CA ILE A 165 6.22 -2.31 -0.95
C ILE A 165 6.59 -1.08 -0.12
N VAL A 166 5.55 -0.39 0.37
CA VAL A 166 5.72 0.79 1.22
C VAL A 166 6.16 0.39 2.61
N TRP A 167 7.18 1.06 3.14
CA TRP A 167 7.72 0.81 4.47
C TRP A 167 8.19 2.09 5.15
N GLY A 168 8.27 2.06 6.47
CA GLY A 168 8.74 3.18 7.28
C GLY A 168 8.39 3.01 8.76
N PRO A 169 8.63 4.03 9.59
CA PRO A 169 8.22 4.06 10.99
C PRO A 169 6.73 3.81 11.18
N GLY A 170 6.37 2.88 12.08
CA GLY A 170 4.98 2.52 12.35
C GLY A 170 4.35 1.52 11.37
N ASP A 171 5.13 0.95 10.44
CA ASP A 171 4.64 -0.07 9.51
C ASP A 171 4.44 -1.42 10.20
N THR A 172 3.17 -1.80 10.34
CA THR A 172 2.74 -3.08 10.93
C THR A 172 2.65 -4.22 9.92
N GLN A 173 2.76 -3.93 8.61
CA GLN A 173 2.55 -4.93 7.56
C GLN A 173 3.84 -5.64 7.15
N LEU A 174 4.93 -4.91 6.98
CA LEU A 174 6.23 -5.45 6.60
C LEU A 174 7.21 -5.37 7.77
N VAL A 175 7.47 -4.16 8.29
CA VAL A 175 8.54 -3.93 9.26
C VAL A 175 8.30 -4.69 10.56
N GLU A 176 7.14 -4.55 11.19
CA GLU A 176 6.85 -5.26 12.45
C GLU A 176 6.86 -6.77 12.26
N ARG A 177 6.34 -7.30 11.15
CA ARG A 177 6.37 -8.73 10.87
C ARG A 177 7.78 -9.27 10.66
N VAL A 178 8.67 -8.51 10.02
CA VAL A 178 10.09 -8.87 9.90
C VAL A 178 10.70 -8.93 11.29
N ILE A 179 10.49 -7.92 12.12
CA ILE A 179 11.03 -7.83 13.48
C ILE A 179 10.53 -8.99 14.37
N GLU A 180 9.22 -9.25 14.37
CA GLU A 180 8.63 -10.34 15.16
C GLU A 180 9.18 -11.72 14.78
N ARG A 181 9.24 -11.99 13.47
CA ARG A 181 9.76 -13.26 12.96
C ARG A 181 11.26 -13.42 13.19
N ALA A 182 12.03 -12.34 13.06
CA ALA A 182 13.45 -12.31 13.34
C ALA A 182 13.72 -12.59 14.83
N ARG A 183 13.00 -11.93 15.76
CA ARG A 183 13.05 -12.21 17.20
C ARG A 183 12.74 -13.67 17.55
N ALA A 184 11.72 -14.23 16.87
CA ALA A 184 11.33 -15.63 17.04
C ALA A 184 12.27 -16.62 16.33
N ARG A 185 13.30 -16.15 15.60
CA ARG A 185 14.21 -16.96 14.75
C ARG A 185 13.45 -17.82 13.72
N ARG A 186 12.33 -17.28 13.20
CA ARG A 186 11.44 -17.94 12.23
C ARG A 186 11.44 -17.26 10.86
N LEU A 187 12.41 -16.39 10.60
CA LEU A 187 12.54 -15.67 9.34
C LEU A 187 13.71 -16.27 8.52
N PRO A 188 13.45 -17.06 7.48
CA PRO A 188 14.47 -17.46 6.52
C PRO A 188 14.63 -16.43 5.42
N PHE A 189 15.79 -16.39 4.78
CA PHE A 189 15.88 -15.87 3.41
C PHE A 189 15.29 -16.89 2.42
N LEU A 190 14.72 -16.41 1.33
CA LEU A 190 14.39 -17.25 0.18
C LEU A 190 15.45 -17.04 -0.91
N ASP A 191 15.97 -18.13 -1.47
CA ASP A 191 17.07 -18.09 -2.46
C ASP A 191 18.22 -17.15 -2.03
N HIS A 192 18.61 -17.22 -0.75
CA HIS A 192 19.61 -16.36 -0.11
C HIS A 192 19.28 -14.85 -0.11
N GLY A 193 18.02 -14.49 -0.41
CA GLY A 193 17.58 -13.10 -0.47
C GLY A 193 18.18 -12.30 -1.62
N THR A 194 18.56 -12.96 -2.71
CA THR A 194 19.24 -12.31 -3.86
C THR A 194 18.29 -11.59 -4.80
N ALA A 195 16.97 -11.80 -4.68
CA ALA A 195 15.99 -11.12 -5.50
C ALA A 195 16.09 -9.60 -5.35
N LEU A 196 16.25 -8.88 -6.46
CA LEU A 196 16.30 -7.42 -6.47
C LEU A 196 14.89 -6.86 -6.34
N ILE A 197 14.67 -6.10 -5.29
CA ILE A 197 13.38 -5.47 -5.00
C ILE A 197 13.57 -3.97 -4.82
N ASP A 198 12.76 -3.19 -5.53
CA ASP A 198 12.69 -1.74 -5.37
C ASP A 198 11.48 -1.38 -4.51
N THR A 199 11.72 -0.83 -3.35
CA THR A 199 10.69 -0.50 -2.36
C THR A 199 10.42 1.00 -2.31
N THR A 200 9.41 1.42 -1.58
CA THR A 200 9.06 2.84 -1.43
C THR A 200 9.07 3.23 0.04
N TYR A 201 9.89 4.21 0.40
CA TYR A 201 9.81 4.81 1.75
C TYR A 201 8.49 5.59 1.89
N ILE A 202 7.90 5.56 3.08
CA ILE A 202 6.54 6.07 3.35
C ILE A 202 6.35 7.54 2.91
N ASP A 203 7.31 8.43 3.21
CA ASP A 203 7.22 9.85 2.85
C ASP A 203 7.27 10.04 1.33
N ASN A 204 8.09 9.25 0.62
CA ASN A 204 8.16 9.27 -0.84
C ASN A 204 6.84 8.79 -1.45
N ALA A 205 6.22 7.73 -0.87
CA ALA A 205 4.94 7.24 -1.34
C ALA A 205 3.83 8.28 -1.16
N ALA A 206 3.78 8.93 0.00
CA ALA A 206 2.81 10.00 0.28
C ALA A 206 3.01 11.18 -0.67
N ALA A 207 4.26 11.63 -0.85
CA ALA A 207 4.60 12.73 -1.76
C ALA A 207 4.18 12.43 -3.20
N ALA A 208 4.48 11.24 -3.71
CA ALA A 208 4.10 10.84 -5.06
C ALA A 208 2.58 10.79 -5.26
N ILE A 209 1.82 10.33 -4.26
CA ILE A 209 0.36 10.30 -4.32
C ILE A 209 -0.21 11.73 -4.35
N VAL A 210 0.29 12.63 -3.51
CA VAL A 210 -0.11 14.06 -3.51
C VAL A 210 0.26 14.71 -4.84
N ARG A 211 1.48 14.45 -5.36
CA ARG A 211 1.87 14.92 -6.69
C ARG A 211 0.97 14.38 -7.79
N GLY A 212 0.48 13.14 -7.68
CA GLY A 212 -0.52 12.59 -8.60
C GLY A 212 -1.79 13.43 -8.67
N LEU A 213 -2.24 13.98 -7.54
CA LEU A 213 -3.36 14.95 -7.51
C LEU A 213 -2.96 16.30 -8.10
N GLU A 214 -1.82 16.88 -7.72
CA GLU A 214 -1.35 18.19 -8.20
C GLU A 214 -1.04 18.19 -9.69
N ARG A 215 -0.62 17.05 -10.24
CA ARG A 215 -0.28 16.87 -11.65
C ARG A 215 -1.38 16.15 -12.44
N MET A 216 -2.61 16.22 -11.98
CA MET A 216 -3.74 15.52 -12.58
C MET A 216 -3.91 15.83 -14.09
N ASP A 217 -3.57 17.04 -14.54
CA ASP A 217 -3.58 17.42 -15.96
C ASP A 217 -2.66 16.53 -16.84
N HIS A 218 -1.66 15.89 -16.23
CA HIS A 218 -0.71 14.99 -16.90
C HIS A 218 -0.90 13.53 -16.50
N ALA A 219 -1.45 13.28 -15.32
CA ALA A 219 -1.53 11.93 -14.73
C ALA A 219 -2.84 11.20 -15.04
N HIS A 220 -3.92 11.92 -15.37
CA HIS A 220 -5.22 11.29 -15.59
C HIS A 220 -5.20 10.28 -16.76
N GLY A 221 -6.03 9.27 -16.69
CA GLY A 221 -6.07 8.17 -17.65
C GLY A 221 -4.91 7.18 -17.53
N GLN A 222 -3.99 7.36 -16.58
CA GLN A 222 -2.75 6.57 -16.49
C GLN A 222 -2.65 5.81 -15.16
N ALA A 223 -1.88 4.70 -15.22
CA ALA A 223 -1.39 3.98 -14.06
C ALA A 223 0.13 4.19 -13.92
N LEU A 224 0.55 4.70 -12.77
CA LEU A 224 1.94 5.09 -12.49
C LEU A 224 2.49 4.27 -11.31
N VAL A 225 3.60 3.57 -11.50
CA VAL A 225 4.28 2.84 -10.41
C VAL A 225 5.22 3.79 -9.67
N ILE A 226 5.21 3.70 -8.35
CA ILE A 226 6.06 4.50 -7.47
C ILE A 226 7.00 3.56 -6.72
N THR A 227 8.29 3.84 -6.80
CA THR A 227 9.38 3.21 -6.03
C THR A 227 10.43 4.24 -5.66
N ASN A 228 11.38 3.84 -4.81
CA ASN A 228 12.55 4.68 -4.53
C ASN A 228 13.55 4.75 -5.70
N GLY A 229 13.39 3.92 -6.74
CA GLY A 229 14.36 3.83 -7.84
C GLY A 229 15.73 3.29 -7.38
N GLN A 230 15.76 2.52 -6.30
CA GLN A 230 16.96 1.96 -5.68
C GLN A 230 16.79 0.45 -5.45
N PRO A 231 16.71 -0.38 -6.51
CA PRO A 231 16.55 -1.82 -6.37
C PRO A 231 17.74 -2.42 -5.61
N ARG A 232 17.44 -3.22 -4.57
CA ARG A 232 18.41 -3.88 -3.71
C ARG A 232 18.04 -5.35 -3.50
N PRO A 233 19.01 -6.23 -3.20
CA PRO A 233 18.70 -7.57 -2.71
C PRO A 233 17.74 -7.50 -1.51
N ILE A 234 16.70 -8.33 -1.50
CA ILE A 234 15.75 -8.35 -0.38
C ILE A 234 16.42 -8.66 0.96
N ALA A 235 17.56 -9.39 0.92
CA ALA A 235 18.39 -9.63 2.11
C ALA A 235 18.88 -8.32 2.75
N GLU A 236 19.28 -7.31 1.96
CA GLU A 236 19.74 -6.03 2.49
C GLU A 236 18.60 -5.27 3.17
N LEU A 237 17.39 -5.29 2.60
CA LEU A 237 16.23 -4.65 3.21
C LEU A 237 15.88 -5.32 4.55
N ILE A 238 15.80 -6.66 4.58
CA ILE A 238 15.49 -7.42 5.78
C ILE A 238 16.57 -7.22 6.86
N ALA A 239 17.84 -7.31 6.49
CA ALA A 239 18.96 -7.06 7.40
C ALA A 239 18.93 -5.64 7.97
N GLY A 240 18.70 -4.63 7.09
CA GLY A 240 18.56 -3.23 7.51
C GLY A 240 17.44 -3.01 8.54
N ILE A 241 16.28 -3.63 8.33
CA ILE A 241 15.16 -3.60 9.29
C ILE A 241 15.58 -4.25 10.61
N CYS A 242 16.23 -5.42 10.56
CA CYS A 242 16.70 -6.12 11.76
C CYS A 242 17.70 -5.27 12.56
N VAL A 243 18.69 -4.69 11.89
CA VAL A 243 19.68 -3.78 12.50
C VAL A 243 19.00 -2.56 13.10
N ALA A 244 18.10 -1.91 12.37
CA ALA A 244 17.37 -0.74 12.86
C ALA A 244 16.56 -1.02 14.13
N ALA A 245 16.01 -2.23 14.26
CA ALA A 245 15.22 -2.64 15.41
C ALA A 245 16.03 -3.37 16.51
N GLY A 246 17.33 -3.55 16.33
CA GLY A 246 18.18 -4.25 17.30
C GLY A 246 17.81 -5.73 17.49
N VAL A 247 17.38 -6.40 16.41
CA VAL A 247 17.02 -7.84 16.43
C VAL A 247 17.99 -8.66 15.57
N PRO A 248 18.14 -9.96 15.84
CA PRO A 248 19.03 -10.81 15.04
C PRO A 248 18.61 -10.89 13.57
N GLU A 249 19.58 -10.84 12.66
CA GLU A 249 19.34 -11.10 11.25
C GLU A 249 19.04 -12.59 10.98
N PRO A 250 18.34 -12.91 9.85
CA PRO A 250 18.14 -14.28 9.45
C PRO A 250 19.47 -15.00 9.18
N GLY A 251 19.69 -16.14 9.84
CA GLY A 251 20.93 -16.94 9.72
C GLY A 251 20.82 -18.14 8.76
N TRP A 252 19.69 -18.32 8.07
CA TRP A 252 19.44 -19.48 7.21
C TRP A 252 18.59 -19.13 5.99
N SER A 253 18.65 -20.00 4.97
CA SER A 253 17.95 -19.79 3.70
C SER A 253 17.18 -21.04 3.28
N VAL A 254 16.07 -20.83 2.59
CA VAL A 254 15.23 -21.87 1.98
C VAL A 254 15.19 -21.68 0.48
N PRO A 255 15.34 -22.71 -0.33
CA PRO A 255 15.13 -22.61 -1.76
C PRO A 255 13.72 -22.09 -2.09
N GLY A 256 13.62 -21.06 -2.94
CA GLY A 256 12.35 -20.41 -3.25
C GLY A 256 11.29 -21.34 -3.84
N TRP A 257 11.71 -22.37 -4.61
CA TRP A 257 10.78 -23.38 -5.14
C TRP A 257 10.11 -24.20 -4.04
N LEU A 258 10.86 -24.54 -2.95
CA LEU A 258 10.28 -25.21 -1.79
C LEU A 258 9.31 -24.29 -1.04
N ALA A 259 9.68 -23.01 -0.86
CA ALA A 259 8.80 -22.03 -0.20
C ALA A 259 7.51 -21.81 -1.00
N ARG A 260 7.57 -21.73 -2.32
CA ARG A 260 6.40 -21.61 -3.19
C ARG A 260 5.51 -22.86 -3.14
N GLY A 261 6.09 -24.05 -3.12
CA GLY A 261 5.35 -25.31 -2.98
C GLY A 261 4.68 -25.44 -1.61
N ALA A 262 5.45 -25.22 -0.52
CA ALA A 262 4.94 -25.23 0.84
C ALA A 262 3.89 -24.15 1.08
N GLY A 263 4.10 -22.93 0.55
CA GLY A 263 3.15 -21.83 0.65
C GLY A 263 1.76 -22.18 0.13
N SER A 264 1.67 -22.92 -0.97
CA SER A 264 0.38 -23.40 -1.51
C SER A 264 -0.33 -24.38 -0.56
N GLY A 265 0.42 -25.26 0.10
CA GLY A 265 -0.11 -26.22 1.08
C GLY A 265 -0.57 -25.51 2.36
N ILE A 266 0.24 -24.59 2.87
CA ILE A 266 -0.05 -23.78 4.06
C ILE A 266 -1.31 -22.94 3.82
N GLU A 267 -1.41 -22.27 2.67
CA GLU A 267 -2.56 -21.44 2.32
C GLU A 267 -3.87 -22.24 2.32
N LYS A 268 -3.87 -23.43 1.72
CA LYS A 268 -5.03 -24.34 1.73
C LYS A 268 -5.39 -24.81 3.16
N ALA A 269 -4.39 -25.19 3.96
CA ALA A 269 -4.58 -25.62 5.34
C ALA A 269 -5.14 -24.49 6.21
N TRP A 270 -4.60 -23.26 6.07
CA TRP A 270 -5.09 -22.07 6.79
C TRP A 270 -6.51 -21.68 6.38
N THR A 271 -6.82 -21.72 5.09
CA THR A 271 -8.18 -21.48 4.59
C THR A 271 -9.19 -22.47 5.18
N ALA A 272 -8.82 -23.75 5.22
CA ALA A 272 -9.67 -24.80 5.79
C ALA A 272 -9.81 -24.67 7.32
N ALA A 273 -8.74 -24.28 8.03
CA ALA A 273 -8.75 -24.05 9.46
C ALA A 273 -9.54 -22.77 9.83
N GLY A 274 -9.38 -21.70 9.06
CA GLY A 274 -10.13 -20.44 9.22
C GLY A 274 -11.61 -20.62 9.00
N ALA A 275 -12.02 -21.42 8.00
CA ALA A 275 -13.42 -21.77 7.79
C ALA A 275 -14.05 -22.54 8.97
N ARG A 276 -13.23 -23.17 9.82
CA ARG A 276 -13.65 -23.87 11.05
C ARG A 276 -13.47 -23.01 12.31
N GLY A 277 -13.01 -21.77 12.20
CA GLY A 277 -12.75 -20.89 13.34
C GLY A 277 -11.53 -21.29 14.19
N TRP A 278 -10.62 -22.13 13.66
CA TRP A 278 -9.45 -22.60 14.40
C TRP A 278 -8.26 -21.66 14.32
N VAL A 279 -8.22 -20.78 13.32
CA VAL A 279 -7.13 -19.82 13.09
C VAL A 279 -7.75 -18.48 12.69
N HIS A 280 -7.28 -17.41 13.30
CA HIS A 280 -7.76 -16.03 13.05
C HIS A 280 -6.67 -15.10 12.49
N ASP A 281 -5.42 -15.55 12.47
CA ASP A 281 -4.25 -14.85 11.96
C ASP A 281 -3.92 -15.24 10.51
N GLU A 282 -3.02 -14.47 9.90
CA GLU A 282 -2.55 -14.77 8.55
C GLU A 282 -1.54 -15.93 8.56
N PRO A 283 -1.51 -16.76 7.48
CA PRO A 283 -0.56 -17.84 7.38
C PRO A 283 0.88 -17.33 7.41
N PRO A 284 1.81 -18.10 7.98
CA PRO A 284 3.21 -17.70 8.06
C PRO A 284 3.87 -17.55 6.69
N MET A 285 3.36 -18.25 5.68
CA MET A 285 3.82 -18.15 4.29
C MET A 285 2.64 -18.46 3.35
N THR A 286 2.44 -17.62 2.34
CA THR A 286 1.57 -17.91 1.21
C THR A 286 2.42 -18.11 -0.04
N ARG A 287 1.85 -18.73 -1.06
CA ARG A 287 2.52 -18.84 -2.37
C ARG A 287 2.86 -17.46 -2.92
N PHE A 288 1.92 -16.52 -2.81
CA PHE A 288 2.13 -15.14 -3.25
C PHE A 288 3.30 -14.47 -2.53
N LEU A 289 3.39 -14.59 -1.19
CA LEU A 289 4.49 -14.03 -0.42
C LEU A 289 5.82 -14.67 -0.80
N ALA A 290 5.85 -15.99 -1.02
CA ALA A 290 7.03 -16.69 -1.47
C ALA A 290 7.49 -16.23 -2.87
N GLU A 291 6.55 -16.01 -3.79
CA GLU A 291 6.82 -15.44 -5.11
C GLU A 291 7.40 -14.03 -4.99
N GLN A 292 6.79 -13.17 -4.17
CA GLN A 292 7.24 -11.79 -3.93
C GLN A 292 8.65 -11.70 -3.32
N LEU A 293 9.04 -12.63 -2.47
CA LEU A 293 10.35 -12.64 -1.81
C LEU A 293 11.43 -13.40 -2.58
N SER A 294 11.07 -14.13 -3.64
CA SER A 294 12.01 -14.96 -4.42
C SER A 294 12.12 -14.57 -5.89
N THR A 295 11.45 -13.51 -6.33
CA THR A 295 11.52 -13.00 -7.71
C THR A 295 11.90 -11.52 -7.70
N ALA A 296 12.59 -11.05 -8.74
CA ALA A 296 12.97 -9.65 -8.82
C ALA A 296 11.78 -8.75 -9.17
N HIS A 297 11.65 -7.62 -8.48
CA HIS A 297 10.61 -6.62 -8.73
C HIS A 297 11.19 -5.21 -8.66
N TRP A 298 11.54 -4.66 -9.82
CA TRP A 298 11.91 -3.26 -9.95
C TRP A 298 11.40 -2.69 -11.28
N PHE A 299 11.16 -1.38 -11.31
CA PHE A 299 10.40 -0.72 -12.36
C PHE A 299 11.18 0.42 -13.00
N ASP A 300 10.88 0.70 -14.26
CA ASP A 300 11.34 1.91 -14.91
C ASP A 300 10.54 3.11 -14.41
N GLN A 301 11.20 4.01 -13.70
CA GLN A 301 10.58 5.19 -13.09
C GLN A 301 10.60 6.44 -13.98
N ARG A 302 11.25 6.41 -15.16
CA ARG A 302 11.42 7.59 -16.00
C ARG A 302 10.11 8.25 -16.40
N HIS A 303 9.13 7.45 -16.82
CA HIS A 303 7.79 7.95 -17.18
C HIS A 303 7.08 8.55 -15.96
N THR A 304 7.08 7.86 -14.84
CA THR A 304 6.48 8.34 -13.59
C THR A 304 7.10 9.66 -13.14
N HIS A 305 8.43 9.79 -13.15
CA HIS A 305 9.14 11.02 -12.79
C HIS A 305 8.75 12.18 -13.71
N GLN A 306 8.63 11.92 -15.00
CA GLN A 306 8.23 12.94 -15.99
C GLN A 306 6.77 13.39 -15.78
N VAL A 307 5.84 12.45 -15.62
CA VAL A 307 4.40 12.76 -15.47
C VAL A 307 4.14 13.50 -14.17
N LEU A 308 4.69 13.02 -13.06
CA LEU A 308 4.48 13.60 -11.74
C LEU A 308 5.39 14.82 -11.48
N ASP A 309 6.40 15.05 -12.31
CA ASP A 309 7.46 16.05 -12.03
C ASP A 309 7.98 15.86 -10.59
N TRP A 310 8.36 14.65 -10.27
CA TRP A 310 8.67 14.19 -8.92
C TRP A 310 9.76 13.12 -8.94
N VAL A 311 10.62 13.16 -7.94
CA VAL A 311 11.61 12.12 -7.64
C VAL A 311 11.63 11.83 -6.14
N PRO A 312 11.96 10.59 -5.72
CA PRO A 312 12.10 10.24 -4.31
C PRO A 312 13.13 11.11 -3.61
N GLN A 313 12.77 11.65 -2.44
CA GLN A 313 13.66 12.53 -1.67
C GLN A 313 14.40 11.77 -0.56
N VAL A 314 13.80 10.71 -0.02
CA VAL A 314 14.36 9.89 1.06
C VAL A 314 14.92 8.60 0.45
N GLY A 315 16.25 8.45 0.45
CA GLY A 315 16.90 7.21 0.02
C GLY A 315 16.67 6.06 0.99
N VAL A 316 16.92 4.80 0.54
CA VAL A 316 16.77 3.62 1.38
C VAL A 316 17.65 3.69 2.64
N ALA A 317 18.91 4.15 2.52
CA ALA A 317 19.82 4.30 3.65
C ALA A 317 19.28 5.27 4.71
N GLU A 318 18.87 6.46 4.29
CA GLU A 318 18.26 7.46 5.17
C GLU A 318 16.96 6.94 5.80
N GLY A 319 16.13 6.23 5.04
CA GLY A 319 14.92 5.59 5.57
C GLY A 319 15.22 4.59 6.68
N MET A 320 16.32 3.82 6.56
CA MET A 320 16.77 2.89 7.61
C MET A 320 17.28 3.64 8.85
N GLU A 321 17.98 4.76 8.70
CA GLU A 321 18.39 5.61 9.82
C GLU A 321 17.17 6.16 10.58
N ARG A 322 16.17 6.65 9.86
CA ARG A 322 14.90 7.13 10.45
C ARG A 322 14.14 6.00 11.16
N LEU A 323 14.17 4.80 10.60
CA LEU A 323 13.58 3.60 11.23
C LEU A 323 14.31 3.24 12.53
N ALA A 324 15.66 3.27 12.54
CA ALA A 324 16.48 3.04 13.72
C ALA A 324 16.19 4.07 14.82
N ALA A 325 16.08 5.35 14.48
CA ALA A 325 15.72 6.41 15.40
C ALA A 325 14.33 6.17 16.05
N TYR A 326 13.35 5.72 15.27
CA TYR A 326 12.00 5.39 15.76
C TYR A 326 12.02 4.25 16.80
N TYR A 327 12.75 3.16 16.52
CA TYR A 327 12.84 2.02 17.45
C TYR A 327 13.73 2.32 18.66
N GLY A 328 14.78 3.12 18.52
CA GLY A 328 15.61 3.60 19.63
C GLY A 328 14.81 4.42 20.64
N GLN A 329 13.97 5.34 20.19
CA GLN A 329 13.08 6.13 21.05
C GLN A 329 11.98 5.27 21.70
N SER A 330 11.44 4.29 20.97
CA SER A 330 10.42 3.37 21.49
C SER A 330 10.97 2.45 22.58
N GLY A 331 12.24 2.03 22.47
CA GLY A 331 12.94 1.27 23.50
C GLY A 331 13.10 2.05 24.79
N GLN A 332 13.43 3.33 24.71
CA GLN A 332 13.57 4.21 25.90
C GLN A 332 12.25 4.45 26.64
N ARG A 333 11.13 4.57 25.91
CA ARG A 333 9.79 4.74 26.54
C ARG A 333 9.29 3.50 27.29
N ARG A 334 9.76 2.29 26.92
CA ARG A 334 9.41 1.04 27.62
C ARG A 334 10.25 0.78 28.88
N VAL A 335 11.33 1.50 29.08
CA VAL A 335 12.28 1.31 30.22
C VAL A 335 12.06 2.35 31.30
N SER A 336 11.26 3.39 31.13
CA SER A 336 10.93 4.34 32.21
C SER A 336 9.99 3.66 33.20
N PRO A 337 10.42 3.35 34.44
CA PRO A 337 9.51 2.82 35.46
C PRO A 337 8.51 3.91 35.82
N VAL A 338 7.24 3.52 35.93
CA VAL A 338 6.22 4.31 36.59
C VAL A 338 6.69 4.51 38.04
N THR A 339 7.17 5.69 38.35
CA THR A 339 7.38 6.17 39.76
C THR A 339 6.07 6.65 40.31
#